data_03877e5975409b62f1a34f8192825715
#
_entry.id   03877e5975409b62f1a34f8192825715
#
_cell.length_a   1.000
_cell.length_b   1.000
_cell.length_c   1.000
_cell.angle_alpha   90.00
_cell.angle_beta   90.00
_cell.angle_gamma   90.00
#
_symmetry.space_group_name_H-M   'P 1'
#
loop_
_entity.id
_entity.type
_entity.pdbx_description
1 polymer ?
#
loop_
_entity_poly.entity_id
_entity_poly.type
_entity_poly.pdbx_seq_one_letter_code
_entity_poly.pdbx_strand_id
1 'polypeptide(L)'
;MTKSFKVAAAQVRPVLFDLNGSLNKVLLKIQEAATKNVKLIVFPETFLPYYPYFSFVEPPVLMGKSHMKLYEQAVEVPGPVTDLVGKSAKKYNIQVLLGVNELDGGSLYLSLIHI
;
A
#
# COMPACT_ATOMS: atom_id res chain seq x y z
N MET A 1 19.05 24.71 -16.48
CA MET A 1 19.55 23.38 -16.05
C MET A 1 18.39 22.56 -15.47
N THR A 2 18.16 21.38 -15.99
CA THR A 2 17.21 20.42 -15.43
C THR A 2 17.79 19.80 -14.16
N LYS A 3 17.06 19.90 -13.06
CA LYS A 3 17.41 19.16 -11.85
C LYS A 3 16.87 17.74 -11.97
N SER A 4 17.71 16.74 -11.87
CA SER A 4 17.31 15.34 -11.79
C SER A 4 17.12 14.92 -10.34
N PHE A 5 16.21 13.99 -10.11
CA PHE A 5 16.02 13.34 -8.81
C PHE A 5 15.76 11.85 -9.01
N LYS A 6 16.09 11.09 -7.97
CA LYS A 6 15.98 9.64 -8.01
C LYS A 6 14.59 9.20 -7.58
N VAL A 7 13.98 8.31 -8.35
CA VAL A 7 12.69 7.66 -8.04
C VAL A 7 12.86 6.15 -7.93
N ALA A 8 11.97 5.49 -7.22
CA ALA A 8 11.95 4.04 -7.10
C ALA A 8 10.57 3.47 -7.36
N ALA A 9 10.50 2.38 -8.10
CA ALA A 9 9.33 1.52 -8.21
C ALA A 9 9.57 0.29 -7.31
N ALA A 10 8.75 0.13 -6.28
CA ALA A 10 8.87 -0.99 -5.35
C ALA A 10 8.22 -2.24 -5.95
N GLN A 11 9.04 -3.14 -6.48
CA GLN A 11 8.59 -4.46 -6.92
C GLN A 11 8.69 -5.43 -5.75
N VAL A 12 7.63 -5.53 -4.96
CA VAL A 12 7.57 -6.30 -3.72
C VAL A 12 6.21 -6.97 -3.58
N ARG A 13 6.18 -8.14 -2.96
CA ARG A 13 4.92 -8.85 -2.68
C ARG A 13 4.32 -8.36 -1.36
N PRO A 14 2.99 -8.14 -1.28
CA PRO A 14 2.33 -8.00 0.01
C PRO A 14 2.36 -9.33 0.78
N VAL A 15 1.99 -9.29 2.04
CA VAL A 15 1.70 -10.50 2.81
C VAL A 15 0.21 -10.78 2.70
N LEU A 16 -0.14 -11.91 2.08
CA LEU A 16 -1.53 -12.26 1.84
C LEU A 16 -2.29 -12.43 3.16
N PHE A 17 -3.48 -11.84 3.26
CA PHE A 17 -4.33 -11.82 4.44
C PHE A 17 -3.70 -11.21 5.70
N ASP A 18 -2.68 -10.36 5.54
CA ASP A 18 -1.98 -9.71 6.66
C ASP A 18 -1.63 -8.25 6.33
N LEU A 19 -2.51 -7.34 6.73
CA LEU A 19 -2.31 -5.89 6.57
C LEU A 19 -1.03 -5.42 7.27
N ASN A 20 -0.80 -5.86 8.50
CA ASN A 20 0.35 -5.42 9.28
C ASN A 20 1.67 -5.89 8.66
N GLY A 21 1.71 -7.14 8.19
CA GLY A 21 2.87 -7.66 7.47
C GLY A 21 3.16 -6.89 6.18
N SER A 22 2.11 -6.58 5.40
CA SER A 22 2.24 -5.77 4.19
C SER A 22 2.67 -4.33 4.50
N LEU A 23 2.10 -3.71 5.53
CA LEU A 23 2.47 -2.37 5.99
C LEU A 23 3.94 -2.31 6.44
N ASN A 24 4.41 -3.30 7.18
CA ASN A 24 5.82 -3.38 7.57
C ASN A 24 6.74 -3.41 6.36
N LYS A 25 6.37 -4.11 5.30
CA LYS A 25 7.15 -4.09 4.03
C LYS A 25 7.19 -2.69 3.41
N VAL A 26 6.07 -1.96 3.43
CA VAL A 26 6.04 -0.56 2.96
C VAL A 26 7.04 0.29 3.75
N LEU A 27 6.98 0.23 5.08
CA LEU A 27 7.83 1.04 5.95
C LEU A 27 9.32 0.70 5.76
N LEU A 28 9.67 -0.58 5.65
CA LEU A 28 11.04 -1.02 5.37
C LEU A 28 11.53 -0.56 4.00
N LYS A 29 10.69 -0.60 2.98
CA LYS A 29 11.06 -0.12 1.63
C LYS A 29 11.22 1.38 1.55
N ILE A 30 10.43 2.15 2.28
CA ILE A 30 10.63 3.60 2.43
C ILE A 30 12.01 3.88 3.06
N GLN A 31 12.35 3.17 4.12
CA GLN A 31 13.65 3.30 4.78
C GLN A 31 14.80 2.92 3.82
N GLU A 32 14.69 1.80 3.12
CA GLU A 32 15.69 1.36 2.13
C GLU A 32 15.87 2.39 1.03
N ALA A 33 14.78 2.91 0.47
CA ALA A 33 14.82 3.94 -0.57
C ALA A 33 15.51 5.23 -0.09
N ALA A 34 15.28 5.62 1.16
CA ALA A 34 15.92 6.78 1.77
C ALA A 34 17.45 6.64 1.83
N THR A 35 17.97 5.43 2.12
CA THR A 35 19.43 5.18 2.12
C THR A 35 20.07 5.34 0.74
N LYS A 36 19.26 5.26 -0.32
CA LYS A 36 19.69 5.41 -1.73
C LYS A 36 19.42 6.80 -2.31
N ASN A 37 19.06 7.76 -1.46
CA ASN A 37 18.71 9.14 -1.84
C ASN A 37 17.50 9.21 -2.82
N VAL A 38 16.57 8.29 -2.72
CA VAL A 38 15.32 8.30 -3.47
C VAL A 38 14.41 9.40 -2.92
N LYS A 39 13.76 10.16 -3.82
CA LYS A 39 12.84 11.25 -3.45
C LYS A 39 11.37 10.87 -3.58
N LEU A 40 11.06 9.88 -4.39
CA LEU A 40 9.72 9.35 -4.59
C LEU A 40 9.79 7.83 -4.72
N ILE A 41 9.01 7.13 -3.91
CA ILE A 41 8.80 5.68 -4.04
C ILE A 41 7.36 5.38 -4.40
N VAL A 42 7.15 4.46 -5.35
CA VAL A 42 5.84 4.04 -5.83
C VAL A 42 5.63 2.57 -5.52
N PHE A 43 4.51 2.25 -4.88
CA PHE A 43 4.10 0.88 -4.58
C PHE A 43 3.06 0.39 -5.59
N PRO A 44 2.90 -0.94 -5.77
CA PRO A 44 1.92 -1.52 -6.69
C PRO A 44 0.48 -1.16 -6.35
N GLU A 45 -0.40 -1.37 -7.33
CA GLU A 45 -1.85 -1.27 -7.18
C GLU A 45 -2.33 -2.12 -6.00
N THR A 46 -3.22 -1.56 -5.19
CA THR A 46 -3.82 -2.21 -4.01
C THR A 46 -2.83 -2.99 -3.15
N PHE A 47 -1.62 -2.46 -3.00
CA PHE A 47 -0.59 -3.14 -2.22
C PHE A 47 -1.02 -3.37 -0.77
N LEU A 48 -1.76 -2.44 -0.19
CA LEU A 48 -2.34 -2.59 1.14
C LEU A 48 -3.86 -2.81 1.06
N PRO A 49 -4.36 -3.81 1.75
CA PRO A 49 -3.61 -4.83 2.49
C PRO A 49 -2.92 -5.84 1.57
N TYR A 50 -3.49 -6.13 0.40
CA TYR A 50 -2.98 -7.01 -0.65
C TYR A 50 -3.88 -6.90 -1.90
N TYR A 51 -3.37 -7.32 -3.05
CA TYR A 51 -4.16 -7.40 -4.28
C TYR A 51 -5.15 -8.58 -4.20
N PRO A 52 -6.41 -8.43 -4.60
CA PRO A 52 -7.44 -9.47 -4.48
C PRO A 52 -7.29 -10.57 -5.54
N TYR A 53 -6.18 -11.29 -5.56
CA TYR A 53 -5.91 -12.38 -6.52
C TYR A 53 -6.95 -13.49 -6.49
N PHE A 54 -7.60 -13.73 -5.35
CA PHE A 54 -8.67 -14.72 -5.21
C PHE A 54 -9.82 -14.46 -6.18
N SER A 55 -10.04 -13.21 -6.61
CA SER A 55 -11.07 -12.85 -7.60
C SER A 55 -10.87 -13.50 -8.97
N PHE A 56 -9.64 -13.96 -9.25
CA PHE A 56 -9.31 -14.63 -10.51
C PHE A 56 -9.27 -16.15 -10.42
N VAL A 57 -9.15 -16.70 -9.20
CA VAL A 57 -8.88 -18.12 -9.00
C VAL A 57 -9.98 -18.85 -8.21
N GLU A 58 -10.74 -18.12 -7.40
CA GLU A 58 -11.85 -18.71 -6.63
C GLU A 58 -13.17 -18.65 -7.39
N PRO A 59 -13.99 -19.70 -7.36
CA PRO A 59 -15.37 -19.63 -7.84
C PRO A 59 -16.18 -18.57 -7.07
N PRO A 60 -17.11 -17.84 -7.71
CA PRO A 60 -17.87 -16.78 -7.05
C PRO A 60 -18.56 -17.21 -5.75
N VAL A 61 -19.04 -18.45 -5.69
CA VAL A 61 -19.70 -19.00 -4.48
C VAL A 61 -18.77 -19.11 -3.27
N LEU A 62 -17.44 -19.20 -3.49
CA LEU A 62 -16.43 -19.33 -2.43
C LEU A 62 -15.74 -18.01 -2.11
N MET A 63 -15.85 -17.01 -2.99
CA MET A 63 -15.17 -15.71 -2.83
C MET A 63 -15.61 -14.91 -1.61
N GLY A 64 -16.81 -15.17 -1.06
CA GLY A 64 -17.36 -14.39 0.04
C GLY A 64 -16.45 -14.31 1.26
N LYS A 65 -15.81 -15.42 1.63
CA LYS A 65 -14.87 -15.46 2.78
C LYS A 65 -13.62 -14.62 2.51
N SER A 66 -13.07 -14.70 1.31
CA SER A 66 -11.88 -13.94 0.92
C SER A 66 -12.18 -12.44 0.82
N HIS A 67 -13.37 -12.06 0.31
CA HIS A 67 -13.82 -10.68 0.31
C HIS A 67 -14.04 -10.13 1.72
N MET A 68 -14.59 -10.92 2.63
CA MET A 68 -14.74 -10.50 4.03
C MET A 68 -13.39 -10.22 4.69
N LYS A 69 -12.39 -11.09 4.47
CA LYS A 69 -11.03 -10.88 4.97
C LYS A 69 -10.40 -9.61 4.39
N LEU A 70 -10.62 -9.33 3.11
CA LEU A 70 -10.15 -8.10 2.48
C LEU A 70 -10.83 -6.88 3.10
N TYR A 71 -12.14 -6.93 3.27
CA TYR A 71 -12.93 -5.85 3.86
C TYR A 71 -12.47 -5.53 5.30
N GLU A 72 -12.28 -6.56 6.12
CA GLU A 72 -11.83 -6.41 7.51
C GLU A 72 -10.44 -5.77 7.63
N GLN A 73 -9.61 -5.88 6.62
CA GLN A 73 -8.25 -5.35 6.59
C GLN A 73 -8.08 -4.14 5.66
N ALA A 74 -9.14 -3.70 5.01
CA ALA A 74 -9.09 -2.55 4.12
C ALA A 74 -8.69 -1.26 4.85
N VAL A 75 -8.14 -0.32 4.11
CA VAL A 75 -7.49 0.87 4.66
C VAL A 75 -8.46 2.03 4.69
N GLU A 76 -8.71 2.59 5.85
CA GLU A 76 -9.41 3.87 5.98
C GLU A 76 -8.46 5.04 5.68
N VAL A 77 -8.95 6.02 4.91
CA VAL A 77 -8.17 7.19 4.51
C VAL A 77 -8.96 8.48 4.82
N PRO A 78 -8.45 9.37 5.67
CA PRO A 78 -7.26 9.21 6.53
C PRO A 78 -7.50 8.19 7.65
N GLY A 79 -6.41 7.62 8.17
CA GLY A 79 -6.49 6.64 9.23
C GLY A 79 -5.13 6.16 9.74
N PRO A 80 -5.10 5.13 10.61
CA PRO A 80 -3.87 4.69 11.26
C PRO A 80 -2.76 4.29 10.28
N VAL A 81 -3.12 3.63 9.18
CA VAL A 81 -2.16 3.19 8.16
C VAL A 81 -1.52 4.39 7.45
N THR A 82 -2.33 5.34 7.00
CA THR A 82 -1.83 6.56 6.34
C THR A 82 -1.02 7.42 7.30
N ASP A 83 -1.36 7.44 8.58
CA ASP A 83 -0.59 8.15 9.61
C ASP A 83 0.80 7.55 9.80
N LEU A 84 0.92 6.22 9.86
CA LEU A 84 2.21 5.54 9.98
C LEU A 84 3.08 5.77 8.74
N VAL A 85 2.52 5.63 7.55
CA VAL A 85 3.25 5.89 6.30
C VAL A 85 3.64 7.36 6.22
N GLY A 86 2.76 8.28 6.60
CA GLY A 86 3.02 9.72 6.64
C GLY A 86 4.17 10.09 7.60
N LYS A 87 4.21 9.49 8.79
CA LYS A 87 5.32 9.67 9.74
C LYS A 87 6.64 9.20 9.15
N SER A 88 6.64 8.03 8.49
CA SER A 88 7.82 7.49 7.83
C SER A 88 8.28 8.37 6.67
N ALA A 89 7.37 8.80 5.81
CA ALA A 89 7.64 9.70 4.69
C ALA A 89 8.27 11.03 5.16
N LYS A 90 7.70 11.61 6.21
CA LYS A 90 8.23 12.83 6.84
C LYS A 90 9.62 12.61 7.43
N LYS A 91 9.80 11.53 8.20
CA LYS A 91 11.08 11.19 8.84
C LYS A 91 12.23 11.10 7.83
N TYR A 92 11.97 10.48 6.68
CA TYR A 92 12.98 10.24 5.64
C TYR A 92 12.96 11.27 4.51
N ASN A 93 12.10 12.28 4.58
CA ASN A 93 11.93 13.31 3.54
C ASN A 93 11.77 12.70 2.14
N ILE A 94 10.87 11.74 2.02
CA ILE A 94 10.56 11.00 0.80
C ILE A 94 9.05 11.06 0.52
N GLN A 95 8.68 11.21 -0.73
CA GLN A 95 7.29 11.13 -1.16
C GLN A 95 6.92 9.68 -1.46
N VAL A 96 5.68 9.30 -1.17
CA VAL A 96 5.18 7.93 -1.33
C VAL A 96 3.91 7.96 -2.17
N LEU A 97 3.87 7.15 -3.22
CA LEU A 97 2.64 6.79 -3.92
C LEU A 97 2.27 5.36 -3.52
N LEU A 98 1.12 5.21 -2.90
CA LEU A 98 0.69 3.96 -2.28
C LEU A 98 -0.68 3.52 -2.81
N GLY A 99 -0.72 2.34 -3.43
CA GLY A 99 -1.97 1.69 -3.81
C GLY A 99 -2.62 1.00 -2.61
N VAL A 100 -3.90 1.24 -2.38
CA VAL A 100 -4.66 0.65 -1.28
C VAL A 100 -6.04 0.19 -1.71
N ASN A 101 -6.58 -0.83 -1.05
CA ASN A 101 -8.00 -1.07 -0.97
C ASN A 101 -8.56 -0.15 0.11
N GLU A 102 -9.20 0.94 -0.30
CA GLU A 102 -9.76 1.93 0.61
C GLU A 102 -11.16 1.53 1.06
N LEU A 103 -11.39 1.57 2.36
CA LEU A 103 -12.71 1.39 2.93
C LEU A 103 -13.32 2.78 3.22
N ASP A 104 -14.42 3.08 2.56
CA ASP A 104 -15.20 4.30 2.78
C ASP A 104 -16.69 4.00 2.75
N GLY A 105 -17.38 4.31 3.85
CA GLY A 105 -18.83 4.17 3.95
C GLY A 105 -19.36 2.75 3.65
N GLY A 106 -18.58 1.70 3.94
CA GLY A 106 -18.95 0.32 3.66
C GLY A 106 -18.62 -0.16 2.25
N SER A 107 -18.05 0.69 1.40
CA SER A 107 -17.60 0.34 0.06
C SER A 107 -16.08 0.22 0.00
N LEU A 108 -15.59 -0.64 -0.89
CA LEU A 108 -14.17 -0.80 -1.19
C LEU A 108 -13.83 -0.09 -2.49
N TYR A 109 -12.75 0.68 -2.48
CA TYR A 109 -12.24 1.38 -3.65
C TYR A 109 -10.79 0.99 -3.93
N LEU A 110 -10.44 0.93 -5.21
CA LEU A 110 -9.05 0.85 -5.65
C LEU A 110 -8.50 2.28 -5.67
N SER A 111 -7.73 2.63 -4.65
CA SER A 111 -7.26 4.00 -4.44
C SER A 111 -5.75 4.10 -4.58
N LEU A 112 -5.29 5.24 -5.07
CA LEU A 112 -3.89 5.64 -5.09
C LEU A 112 -3.72 6.88 -4.24
N ILE A 113 -2.84 6.80 -3.25
CA ILE A 113 -2.63 7.87 -2.28
C ILE A 113 -1.22 8.42 -2.43
N HIS A 114 -1.12 9.74 -2.53
CA HIS A 114 0.14 10.46 -2.49
C HIS A 114 0.37 11.01 -1.08
N ILE A 115 1.49 10.64 -0.50
CA ILE A 115 1.92 11.02 0.85
C ILE A 115 3.31 11.67 0.79
#